data_fcdfa9067b2d733b24377ea2772ddb2a
#
_entry.id   fcdfa9067b2d733b24377ea2772ddb2a
#
_cell.length_a   1.000
_cell.length_b   1.000
_cell.length_c   1.000
_cell.angle_alpha   90.00
_cell.angle_beta   90.00
_cell.angle_gamma   90.00
#
_symmetry.space_group_name_H-M   'P 1'
#
loop_
_entity.id
_entity.type
_entity.pdbx_description
1 polymer ?
#
loop_
_entity_poly.entity_id
_entity_poly.type
_entity_poly.pdbx_seq_one_letter_code
_entity_poly.pdbx_strand_id
1 'polypeptide(L)'
;EAAGFSYDDKSTVPRFSDLRKALEQRAGWGREEIKSIRSLNKNTASAKQTMANMMGMPPSTSGGLEDYTRDLTELARAGRLEPVIGRDEEISRMIQILSRKTKNNPVLVGDAGVGKTALALGLAQRVAAGQVPAELAKMRVLELDLMNVVAGTRFRGDFEERMNNIIQDIEEDGH
;
A
#
# COMPACT_ATOMS: atom_id res chain seq x y z
N GLU A 1 -6.43 38.06 -26.27
CA GLU A 1 -6.36 36.73 -26.92
C GLU A 1 -6.13 35.68 -25.85
N ALA A 2 -7.21 34.97 -25.50
CA ALA A 2 -7.20 33.90 -24.50
C ALA A 2 -6.75 32.61 -25.19
N ALA A 3 -5.60 32.09 -24.82
CA ALA A 3 -5.14 30.76 -25.23
C ALA A 3 -6.09 29.72 -24.64
N GLY A 4 -6.97 29.16 -25.48
CA GLY A 4 -7.85 28.07 -25.12
C GLY A 4 -7.05 26.81 -24.84
N PHE A 5 -7.14 26.33 -23.61
CA PHE A 5 -6.66 24.98 -23.21
C PHE A 5 -7.67 23.97 -23.75
N SER A 6 -7.34 23.30 -24.84
CA SER A 6 -8.08 22.15 -25.34
C SER A 6 -7.75 20.94 -24.46
N TYR A 7 -8.72 20.43 -23.73
CA TYR A 7 -8.63 19.18 -22.98
C TYR A 7 -8.76 18.03 -24.00
N ASP A 8 -7.64 17.50 -24.47
CA ASP A 8 -7.64 16.31 -25.31
C ASP A 8 -7.75 15.07 -24.41
N ASP A 9 -8.89 14.37 -24.52
CA ASP A 9 -9.36 13.25 -23.68
C ASP A 9 -8.57 11.95 -23.92
N LYS A 10 -7.30 12.04 -24.26
CA LYS A 10 -6.37 10.92 -24.43
C LYS A 10 -5.06 11.07 -23.67
N SER A 11 -4.99 11.95 -22.68
CA SER A 11 -3.84 11.98 -21.80
C SER A 11 -3.87 10.75 -20.89
N THR A 12 -3.20 9.70 -21.33
CA THR A 12 -2.79 8.59 -20.49
C THR A 12 -1.99 9.21 -19.35
N VAL A 13 -2.59 9.31 -18.15
CA VAL A 13 -1.84 9.71 -16.96
C VAL A 13 -0.67 8.75 -16.87
N PRO A 14 0.58 9.22 -16.95
CA PRO A 14 1.73 8.33 -16.92
C PRO A 14 1.67 7.52 -15.63
N ARG A 15 1.87 6.21 -15.73
CA ARG A 15 1.94 5.36 -14.55
C ARG A 15 3.07 5.88 -13.67
N PHE A 16 2.91 5.79 -12.38
CA PHE A 16 3.94 6.21 -11.41
C PHE A 16 5.29 5.53 -11.71
N SER A 17 5.26 4.29 -12.23
CA SER A 17 6.42 3.56 -12.76
C SER A 17 7.12 4.26 -13.93
N ASP A 18 6.38 4.97 -14.77
CA ASP A 18 6.93 5.66 -15.94
C ASP A 18 7.53 7.01 -15.55
N LEU A 19 6.89 7.71 -14.60
CA LEU A 19 7.44 8.91 -13.97
C LEU A 19 8.72 8.59 -13.19
N ARG A 20 8.76 7.48 -12.49
CA ARG A 20 9.93 6.99 -11.77
C ARG A 20 11.08 6.69 -12.72
N LYS A 21 10.84 5.93 -13.81
CA LYS A 21 11.85 5.66 -14.84
C LYS A 21 12.39 6.94 -15.48
N ALA A 22 11.50 7.91 -15.73
CA ALA A 22 11.89 9.20 -16.28
C ALA A 22 12.77 10.02 -15.30
N LEU A 23 12.48 9.95 -13.99
CA LEU A 23 13.29 10.58 -12.95
C LEU A 23 14.63 9.87 -12.75
N GLU A 24 14.66 8.54 -12.77
CA GLU A 24 15.88 7.73 -12.72
C GLU A 24 16.81 8.01 -13.91
N GLN A 25 16.25 8.10 -15.13
CA GLN A 25 17.00 8.45 -16.33
C GLN A 25 17.52 9.89 -16.32
N ARG A 26 16.76 10.82 -15.73
CA ARG A 26 17.14 12.23 -15.67
C ARG A 26 18.17 12.52 -14.58
N ALA A 27 18.18 11.73 -13.50
CA ALA A 27 19.14 11.82 -12.41
C ALA A 27 20.43 11.03 -12.66
N GLY A 28 20.48 10.18 -13.66
CA GLY A 28 21.65 9.34 -13.97
C GLY A 28 21.97 8.30 -12.89
N TRP A 29 21.04 8.00 -12.01
CA TRP A 29 21.25 7.06 -10.90
C TRP A 29 20.82 5.65 -11.29
N GLY A 30 21.71 4.69 -11.12
CA GLY A 30 21.42 3.27 -11.33
C GLY A 30 20.71 2.63 -10.12
N ARG A 31 20.11 1.45 -10.34
CA ARG A 31 19.41 0.69 -9.28
C ARG A 31 20.28 0.41 -8.05
N GLU A 32 21.56 0.20 -8.24
CA GLU A 32 22.49 -0.12 -7.13
C GLU A 32 22.83 1.11 -6.30
N GLU A 33 22.88 2.29 -6.89
CA GLU A 33 23.10 3.55 -6.17
C GLU A 33 21.88 3.89 -5.31
N ILE A 34 20.68 3.68 -5.82
CA ILE A 34 19.44 3.86 -5.04
C ILE A 34 19.40 2.89 -3.86
N LYS A 35 19.79 1.61 -4.04
CA LYS A 35 19.90 0.62 -2.95
C LYS A 35 20.96 1.03 -1.91
N SER A 36 22.09 1.57 -2.33
CA SER A 36 23.15 1.98 -1.42
C SER A 36 22.76 3.21 -0.59
N ILE A 37 22.13 4.21 -1.20
CA ILE A 37 21.58 5.39 -0.49
C ILE A 37 20.52 4.95 0.53
N ARG A 38 19.72 3.93 0.18
CA ARG A 38 18.69 3.40 1.04
C ARG A 38 19.25 2.63 2.24
N SER A 39 20.29 1.82 2.04
CA SER A 39 20.99 1.15 3.15
C SER A 39 21.64 2.16 4.10
N LEU A 40 22.15 3.29 3.58
CA LEU A 40 22.64 4.40 4.37
C LEU A 40 21.50 5.10 5.13
N ASN A 41 20.35 5.31 4.52
CA ASN A 41 19.18 5.90 5.20
C ASN A 41 18.62 4.99 6.31
N LYS A 42 18.55 3.67 6.10
CA LYS A 42 18.18 2.73 7.18
C LYS A 42 19.13 2.79 8.35
N ASN A 43 20.44 2.86 8.09
CA ASN A 43 21.44 2.94 9.14
C ASN A 43 21.41 4.30 9.88
N THR A 44 21.13 5.41 9.17
CA THR A 44 20.97 6.73 9.78
C THR A 44 19.66 6.86 10.55
N ALA A 45 18.58 6.22 10.12
CA ALA A 45 17.30 6.16 10.85
C ALA A 45 17.48 5.38 12.18
N SER A 46 18.17 4.22 12.14
CA SER A 46 18.49 3.45 13.34
C SER A 46 19.40 4.24 14.32
N ALA A 47 20.40 4.95 13.81
CA ALA A 47 21.28 5.79 14.63
C ALA A 47 20.53 6.98 15.24
N LYS A 48 19.63 7.63 14.48
CA LYS A 48 18.75 8.70 14.98
C LYS A 48 17.80 8.19 16.06
N GLN A 49 17.26 7.00 15.91
CA GLN A 49 16.37 6.39 16.89
C GLN A 49 17.09 6.04 18.20
N THR A 50 18.33 5.54 18.10
CA THR A 50 19.16 5.27 19.27
C THR A 50 19.50 6.58 20.00
N MET A 51 19.81 7.66 19.28
CA MET A 51 20.15 8.97 19.83
C MET A 51 18.91 9.66 20.45
N ALA A 52 17.74 9.54 19.82
CA ALA A 52 16.48 10.03 20.34
C ALA A 52 16.07 9.32 21.64
N ASN A 53 16.27 7.99 21.72
CA ASN A 53 16.04 7.20 22.93
C ASN A 53 16.98 7.60 24.08
N MET A 54 18.24 7.94 23.78
CA MET A 54 19.19 8.46 24.78
C MET A 54 18.83 9.85 25.28
N MET A 55 18.16 10.66 24.47
CA MET A 55 17.72 12.03 24.82
C MET A 55 16.31 12.09 25.42
N GLY A 56 15.65 10.94 25.64
CA GLY A 56 14.27 10.90 26.16
C GLY A 56 13.23 11.52 25.22
N MET A 57 13.55 11.67 23.95
CA MET A 57 12.62 12.08 22.93
C MET A 57 11.72 10.88 22.55
N PRO A 58 10.40 11.11 22.33
CA PRO A 58 9.56 10.05 21.80
C PRO A 58 10.16 9.57 20.47
N PRO A 59 10.12 8.25 20.20
CA PRO A 59 10.68 7.70 18.98
C PRO A 59 10.11 8.43 17.77
N SER A 60 11.00 8.93 16.91
CA SER A 60 10.59 9.49 15.62
C SER A 60 9.96 8.34 14.82
N THR A 61 8.67 8.42 14.64
CA THR A 61 7.82 7.40 14.03
C THR A 61 8.00 7.38 12.50
N SER A 62 9.16 7.00 12.03
CA SER A 62 9.32 6.47 10.68
C SER A 62 9.07 4.95 10.74
N GLY A 63 7.86 4.57 11.11
CA GLY A 63 7.41 3.19 11.04
C GLY A 63 7.35 2.75 9.58
N GLY A 64 7.81 1.53 9.28
CA GLY A 64 7.63 0.92 7.97
C GLY A 64 6.19 0.46 7.77
N LEU A 65 5.89 -0.08 6.58
CA LEU A 65 4.59 -0.63 6.22
C LEU A 65 4.01 -1.57 7.30
N GLU A 66 4.86 -2.37 7.93
CA GLU A 66 4.47 -3.37 8.94
C GLU A 66 3.90 -2.77 10.23
N ASP A 67 4.29 -1.54 10.57
CA ASP A 67 3.81 -0.87 11.78
C ASP A 67 2.38 -0.32 11.63
N TYR A 68 1.94 -0.12 10.39
CA TYR A 68 0.64 0.47 10.05
C TYR A 68 -0.31 -0.51 9.37
N THR A 69 0.14 -1.74 9.09
CA THR A 69 -0.65 -2.71 8.36
C THR A 69 -0.76 -4.04 9.09
N ARG A 70 -1.85 -4.76 8.80
CA ARG A 70 -2.10 -6.12 9.24
C ARG A 70 -2.18 -7.01 8.02
N ASP A 71 -1.34 -8.03 7.92
CA ASP A 71 -1.39 -8.98 6.80
C ASP A 71 -2.54 -9.99 6.98
N LEU A 72 -3.64 -9.75 6.26
CA LEU A 72 -4.80 -10.63 6.29
C LEU A 72 -4.53 -11.97 5.59
N THR A 73 -3.65 -11.99 4.59
CA THR A 73 -3.30 -13.22 3.86
C THR A 73 -2.48 -14.16 4.75
N GLU A 74 -1.56 -13.62 5.53
CA GLU A 74 -0.80 -14.42 6.51
C GLU A 74 -1.71 -14.96 7.62
N LEU A 75 -2.61 -14.13 8.13
CA LEU A 75 -3.60 -14.55 9.12
C LEU A 75 -4.53 -15.64 8.58
N ALA A 76 -4.92 -15.55 7.30
CA ALA A 76 -5.72 -16.59 6.64
C ALA A 76 -4.95 -17.90 6.53
N ARG A 77 -3.67 -17.87 6.12
CA ARG A 77 -2.81 -19.06 6.06
C ARG A 77 -2.61 -19.71 7.42
N ALA A 78 -2.53 -18.90 8.47
CA ALA A 78 -2.42 -19.38 9.86
C ALA A 78 -3.77 -19.85 10.44
N GLY A 79 -4.87 -19.81 9.68
CA GLY A 79 -6.20 -20.22 10.17
C GLY A 79 -6.76 -19.30 11.27
N ARG A 80 -6.29 -18.07 11.37
CA ARG A 80 -6.67 -17.10 12.43
C ARG A 80 -7.79 -16.14 12.01
N LEU A 81 -8.35 -16.30 10.81
CA LEU A 81 -9.50 -15.55 10.36
C LEU A 81 -10.77 -16.38 10.50
N GLU A 82 -11.85 -15.73 10.94
CA GLU A 82 -13.16 -16.36 10.94
C GLU A 82 -13.63 -16.64 9.49
N PRO A 83 -14.27 -17.80 9.23
CA PRO A 83 -14.74 -18.14 7.90
C PRO A 83 -15.86 -17.18 7.46
N VAL A 84 -15.73 -16.67 6.24
CA VAL A 84 -16.74 -15.81 5.62
C VAL A 84 -17.71 -16.70 4.86
N ILE A 85 -19.00 -16.65 5.22
CA ILE A 85 -20.07 -17.51 4.68
C ILE A 85 -21.06 -16.65 3.90
N GLY A 86 -21.52 -17.15 2.75
CA GLY A 86 -22.63 -16.56 1.98
C GLY A 86 -22.29 -15.25 1.27
N ARG A 87 -20.99 -15.00 0.98
CA ARG A 87 -20.51 -13.81 0.25
C ARG A 87 -19.71 -14.16 -1.00
N ASP A 88 -19.94 -15.34 -1.56
CA ASP A 88 -19.15 -15.85 -2.68
C ASP A 88 -19.29 -15.01 -3.95
N GLU A 89 -20.48 -14.48 -4.21
CA GLU A 89 -20.72 -13.65 -5.40
C GLU A 89 -20.00 -12.32 -5.31
N GLU A 90 -20.09 -11.63 -4.17
CA GLU A 90 -19.44 -10.34 -3.97
C GLU A 90 -17.90 -10.47 -3.98
N ILE A 91 -17.37 -11.53 -3.35
CA ILE A 91 -15.92 -11.80 -3.37
C ILE A 91 -15.47 -12.12 -4.79
N SER A 92 -16.21 -12.94 -5.55
CA SER A 92 -15.89 -13.26 -6.93
C SER A 92 -15.89 -12.01 -7.82
N ARG A 93 -16.87 -11.12 -7.62
CA ARG A 93 -16.92 -9.84 -8.33
C ARG A 93 -15.72 -8.93 -7.98
N MET A 94 -15.31 -8.90 -6.72
CA MET A 94 -14.14 -8.16 -6.27
C MET A 94 -12.86 -8.70 -6.93
N ILE A 95 -12.69 -10.02 -6.97
CA ILE A 95 -11.59 -10.70 -7.68
C ILE A 95 -11.58 -10.33 -9.17
N GLN A 96 -12.72 -10.33 -9.84
CA GLN A 96 -12.83 -9.93 -11.24
C GLN A 96 -12.41 -8.49 -11.47
N ILE A 97 -12.73 -7.58 -10.54
CA ILE A 97 -12.31 -6.18 -10.64
C ILE A 97 -10.80 -6.06 -10.45
N LEU A 98 -10.23 -6.73 -9.44
CA LEU A 98 -8.80 -6.74 -9.16
C LEU A 98 -7.97 -7.32 -10.31
N SER A 99 -8.51 -8.28 -11.05
CA SER A 99 -7.85 -8.91 -12.22
C SER A 99 -7.84 -8.04 -13.48
N ARG A 100 -8.47 -6.86 -13.46
CA ARG A 100 -8.48 -5.96 -14.62
C ARG A 100 -7.10 -5.33 -14.81
N LYS A 101 -6.74 -5.07 -16.07
CA LYS A 101 -5.49 -4.33 -16.41
C LYS A 101 -5.52 -2.87 -16.00
N THR A 102 -6.72 -2.28 -15.98
CA THR A 102 -6.96 -0.88 -15.60
C THR A 102 -8.23 -0.80 -14.76
N LYS A 103 -8.34 0.23 -13.90
CA LYS A 103 -9.49 0.43 -13.00
C LYS A 103 -9.75 -0.80 -12.11
N ASN A 104 -8.68 -1.35 -11.59
CA ASN A 104 -8.68 -2.57 -10.76
C ASN A 104 -8.89 -2.28 -9.26
N ASN A 105 -9.42 -1.12 -8.89
CA ASN A 105 -9.67 -0.73 -7.52
C ASN A 105 -11.16 -0.91 -7.18
N PRO A 106 -11.57 -1.99 -6.50
CA PRO A 106 -12.94 -2.17 -6.06
C PRO A 106 -13.28 -1.23 -4.90
N VAL A 107 -14.47 -0.64 -4.94
CA VAL A 107 -15.03 0.14 -3.84
C VAL A 107 -16.25 -0.58 -3.30
N LEU A 108 -16.27 -0.84 -1.99
CA LEU A 108 -17.37 -1.50 -1.29
C LEU A 108 -18.31 -0.45 -0.72
N VAL A 109 -19.54 -0.39 -1.21
CA VAL A 109 -20.57 0.55 -0.78
C VAL A 109 -21.71 -0.21 -0.09
N GLY A 110 -22.24 0.34 0.98
CA GLY A 110 -23.35 -0.24 1.74
C GLY A 110 -23.45 0.36 3.14
N ASP A 111 -24.53 0.08 3.84
CA ASP A 111 -24.79 0.56 5.19
C ASP A 111 -23.75 0.06 6.21
N ALA A 112 -23.72 0.70 7.39
CA ALA A 112 -22.89 0.21 8.48
C ALA A 112 -23.33 -1.20 8.91
N GLY A 113 -22.38 -2.07 9.23
CA GLY A 113 -22.68 -3.43 9.70
C GLY A 113 -23.04 -4.48 8.66
N VAL A 114 -23.18 -4.12 7.37
CA VAL A 114 -23.55 -5.11 6.31
C VAL A 114 -22.42 -6.09 5.94
N GLY A 115 -21.26 -6.02 6.58
CA GLY A 115 -20.17 -6.96 6.37
C GLY A 115 -19.15 -6.55 5.31
N LYS A 116 -18.96 -5.25 5.01
CA LYS A 116 -17.93 -4.80 4.05
C LYS A 116 -16.52 -5.30 4.40
N THR A 117 -16.14 -5.25 5.67
CA THR A 117 -14.85 -5.76 6.14
C THR A 117 -14.74 -7.29 5.96
N ALA A 118 -15.84 -8.02 6.15
CA ALA A 118 -15.85 -9.45 5.92
C ALA A 118 -15.49 -9.84 4.48
N LEU A 119 -15.84 -9.00 3.49
CA LEU A 119 -15.45 -9.24 2.09
C LEU A 119 -13.93 -9.17 1.89
N ALA A 120 -13.23 -8.25 2.58
CA ALA A 120 -11.76 -8.17 2.54
C ALA A 120 -11.12 -9.41 3.20
N LEU A 121 -11.69 -9.88 4.34
CA LEU A 121 -11.25 -11.13 4.98
C LEU A 121 -11.48 -12.34 4.08
N GLY A 122 -12.64 -12.41 3.41
CA GLY A 122 -12.96 -13.47 2.46
C GLY A 122 -12.05 -13.48 1.24
N LEU A 123 -11.66 -12.30 0.73
CA LEU A 123 -10.65 -12.18 -0.33
C LEU A 123 -9.31 -12.75 0.14
N ALA A 124 -8.84 -12.37 1.33
CA ALA A 124 -7.59 -12.88 1.89
C ALA A 124 -7.61 -14.41 2.03
N GLN A 125 -8.74 -14.99 2.46
CA GLN A 125 -8.92 -16.44 2.54
C GLN A 125 -8.84 -17.11 1.16
N ARG A 126 -9.45 -16.51 0.13
CA ARG A 126 -9.39 -17.03 -1.25
C ARG A 126 -7.97 -16.97 -1.82
N VAL A 127 -7.25 -15.88 -1.57
CA VAL A 127 -5.84 -15.74 -1.96
C VAL A 127 -4.99 -16.79 -1.23
N ALA A 128 -5.14 -16.92 0.08
CA ALA A 128 -4.40 -17.90 0.89
C ALA A 128 -4.66 -19.35 0.46
N ALA A 129 -5.90 -19.66 0.03
CA ALA A 129 -6.32 -20.98 -0.47
C ALA A 129 -5.95 -21.23 -1.94
N GLY A 130 -5.36 -20.24 -2.64
CA GLY A 130 -5.07 -20.34 -4.07
C GLY A 130 -6.32 -20.35 -4.97
N GLN A 131 -7.47 -19.91 -4.46
CA GLN A 131 -8.76 -19.86 -5.18
C GLN A 131 -8.95 -18.53 -5.91
N VAL A 132 -7.90 -18.05 -6.54
CA VAL A 132 -7.85 -16.80 -7.31
C VAL A 132 -7.09 -17.03 -8.61
N PRO A 133 -7.26 -16.18 -9.63
CA PRO A 133 -6.47 -16.23 -10.86
C PRO A 133 -4.96 -16.14 -10.54
N ALA A 134 -4.14 -16.73 -11.41
CA ALA A 134 -2.67 -16.80 -11.24
C ALA A 134 -2.01 -15.42 -11.01
N GLU A 135 -2.59 -14.37 -11.59
CA GLU A 135 -2.15 -12.98 -11.44
C GLU A 135 -2.28 -12.48 -10.00
N LEU A 136 -3.28 -12.96 -9.27
CA LEU A 136 -3.56 -12.58 -7.88
C LEU A 136 -3.01 -13.60 -6.86
N ALA A 137 -2.53 -14.75 -7.29
CA ALA A 137 -2.10 -15.84 -6.40
C ALA A 137 -0.88 -15.46 -5.52
N LYS A 138 -0.09 -14.49 -5.95
CA LYS A 138 1.08 -13.98 -5.21
C LYS A 138 0.80 -12.71 -4.42
N MET A 139 -0.40 -12.17 -4.51
CA MET A 139 -0.73 -10.93 -3.82
C MET A 139 -0.87 -11.14 -2.32
N ARG A 140 -0.54 -10.10 -1.57
CA ARG A 140 -0.84 -9.97 -0.15
C ARG A 140 -2.02 -9.02 0.03
N VAL A 141 -2.92 -9.34 0.92
CA VAL A 141 -4.02 -8.45 1.32
C VAL A 141 -3.63 -7.83 2.65
N LEU A 142 -3.30 -6.55 2.62
CA LEU A 142 -2.90 -5.78 3.80
C LEU A 142 -4.05 -4.85 4.21
N GLU A 143 -4.41 -4.89 5.48
CA GLU A 143 -5.34 -3.94 6.09
C GLU A 143 -4.55 -2.75 6.64
N LEU A 144 -4.79 -1.55 6.11
CA LEU A 144 -4.13 -0.33 6.55
C LEU A 144 -4.91 0.31 7.70
N ASP A 145 -4.26 0.52 8.84
CA ASP A 145 -4.82 1.26 9.97
C ASP A 145 -4.54 2.76 9.84
N LEU A 146 -5.47 3.48 9.22
CA LEU A 146 -5.37 4.93 9.04
C LEU A 146 -5.32 5.70 10.36
N MET A 147 -5.91 5.17 11.44
CA MET A 147 -5.87 5.83 12.75
C MET A 147 -4.45 5.82 13.31
N ASN A 148 -3.74 4.70 13.16
CA ASN A 148 -2.33 4.61 13.54
C ASN A 148 -1.43 5.47 12.66
N VAL A 149 -1.72 5.60 11.37
CA VAL A 149 -0.96 6.49 10.48
C VAL A 149 -1.08 7.95 10.91
N VAL A 150 -2.26 8.38 11.35
CA VAL A 150 -2.52 9.75 11.83
C VAL A 150 -2.02 9.94 13.26
N ALA A 151 -2.00 8.89 14.08
CA ALA A 151 -1.64 8.98 15.48
C ALA A 151 -0.23 9.56 15.68
N GLY A 152 -0.10 10.56 16.56
CA GLY A 152 1.17 11.20 16.86
C GLY A 152 1.71 12.15 15.77
N THR A 153 0.99 12.40 14.69
CA THR A 153 1.33 13.47 13.75
C THR A 153 0.94 14.82 14.36
N ARG A 154 1.87 15.75 14.40
CA ARG A 154 1.61 17.13 14.90
C ARG A 154 1.27 18.08 13.76
N PHE A 155 1.79 17.81 12.58
CA PHE A 155 1.63 18.62 11.40
C PHE A 155 1.09 17.77 10.25
N ARG A 156 0.41 18.41 9.32
CA ARG A 156 -0.11 17.77 8.11
C ARG A 156 1.00 17.09 7.30
N GLY A 157 2.20 17.68 7.26
CA GLY A 157 3.36 17.13 6.57
C GLY A 157 3.83 15.78 7.10
N ASP A 158 3.72 15.55 8.42
CA ASP A 158 4.12 14.29 9.04
C ASP A 158 3.24 13.12 8.54
N PHE A 159 1.93 13.37 8.36
CA PHE A 159 1.02 12.39 7.79
C PHE A 159 1.32 12.10 6.32
N GLU A 160 1.56 13.15 5.53
CA GLU A 160 1.90 13.03 4.11
C GLU A 160 3.21 12.25 3.92
N GLU A 161 4.21 12.49 4.74
CA GLU A 161 5.49 11.76 4.73
C GLU A 161 5.29 10.28 5.07
N ARG A 162 4.53 9.96 6.13
CA ARG A 162 4.23 8.56 6.49
C ARG A 162 3.48 7.84 5.38
N MET A 163 2.46 8.48 4.81
CA MET A 163 1.69 7.89 3.73
C MET A 163 2.55 7.62 2.50
N ASN A 164 3.44 8.54 2.14
CA ASN A 164 4.37 8.37 1.03
C ASN A 164 5.34 7.21 1.30
N ASN A 165 5.84 7.06 2.52
CA ASN A 165 6.70 5.94 2.90
C ASN A 165 5.97 4.59 2.78
N ILE A 166 4.72 4.51 3.27
CA ILE A 166 3.88 3.32 3.14
C ILE A 166 3.65 2.95 1.66
N ILE A 167 3.31 3.93 0.83
CA ILE A 167 3.10 3.71 -0.61
C ILE A 167 4.40 3.22 -1.26
N GLN A 168 5.52 3.82 -0.90
CA GLN A 168 6.82 3.43 -1.43
C GLN A 168 7.21 2.00 -1.02
N ASP A 169 6.96 1.62 0.23
CA ASP A 169 7.21 0.25 0.72
C ASP A 169 6.34 -0.78 -0.03
N ILE A 170 5.05 -0.46 -0.29
CA ILE A 170 4.15 -1.31 -1.08
C ILE A 170 4.65 -1.47 -2.52
N GLU A 171 5.10 -0.39 -3.16
CA GLU A 171 5.60 -0.45 -4.53
C GLU A 171 6.89 -1.28 -4.66
N GLU A 172 7.68 -1.34 -3.59
CA GLU A 172 8.94 -2.08 -3.58
C GLU A 172 8.76 -3.56 -3.27
N ASP A 173 7.76 -3.92 -2.46
CA ASP A 173 7.38 -5.31 -2.24
C ASP A 173 6.91 -5.98 -3.56
N GLY A 174 6.51 -5.18 -4.56
CA GLY A 174 6.34 -5.63 -5.95
C GLY A 174 5.20 -6.63 -6.16
N HIS A 175 4.23 -6.67 -5.24
CA HIS A 175 3.14 -7.66 -5.26
C HIS A 175 1.78 -7.02 -5.12
#